data_f127295c2b1fb18fd8d6ffb58b459987
#
_entry.id   f127295c2b1fb18fd8d6ffb58b459987
#
_cell.length_a   1.000
_cell.length_b   1.000
_cell.length_c   1.000
_cell.angle_alpha   90.00
_cell.angle_beta   90.00
_cell.angle_gamma   90.00
#
_symmetry.space_group_name_H-M   'P 1'
#
loop_
_entity.id
_entity.type
_entity.pdbx_description
1 polymer ?
#
loop_
_entity_poly.entity_id
_entity_poly.type
_entity_poly.pdbx_seq_one_letter_code
_entity_poly.pdbx_strand_id
1 'polypeptide(L)'
;MTTPAADGRPAGAPAPAGRRPLRKTGVAPAGRRPPWVLLIPACVAALFALLPLGYLAVRAFERGPRYAWDVVADERTLQLLARSLSLTAVVVAACLVLGVSLAWLTVRTALPGARAWSVLVTLPLAVPSYVAAFAWLASAPRTAGFAGAALALTLVSFPYVHLPVAAALRGIDPAQEEAARSLGHGPVRTFLRVTLPQLRPAAAGGALLVALYVLSDFGAVSLMRYDTFTRAIHTSYRASFDRTPAAALSVVLVVMTVALVAAETRTRGRAGHARTGAGTARPTVPVPLGRWRIPALAWCTTLVALAVAFPLGTLGYWLAVGNSATWDLSALGEAAWTTLGVAAAGAALTTLLALPVGVIAARHRGRGARLLEQAAYAGHALPGITVALSLVFFAVRYAYPLYQQLPLLIGAYAVLFLPVAVAATRAAVLQAPPVLEDVARSLGRSPLRVLREVTVPLAAPGVAAGAALTFVVCMKELPATLLLRPTGVDTLATRLWTETGSGSFAAAAPYAAALILLAAVPSYLLGRHRT
;
A
#
# COMPACT_ATOMS: atom_id res chain seq x y z
N MET A 1 7.75 60.76 -69.11
CA MET A 1 6.98 61.64 -68.20
C MET A 1 6.28 60.73 -67.23
N THR A 2 6.88 60.51 -66.08
CA THR A 2 6.51 59.56 -65.05
C THR A 2 6.17 60.33 -63.78
N THR A 3 5.00 60.15 -63.27
CA THR A 3 4.57 60.63 -61.96
C THR A 3 4.54 59.46 -60.98
N PRO A 4 5.11 59.61 -59.78
CA PRO A 4 5.15 58.53 -58.77
C PRO A 4 3.84 58.52 -57.96
N ALA A 5 3.35 57.28 -57.65
CA ALA A 5 2.19 57.02 -56.82
C ALA A 5 2.55 57.20 -55.32
N ALA A 6 1.67 57.90 -54.62
CA ALA A 6 1.77 58.17 -53.20
C ALA A 6 1.45 56.94 -52.36
N ASP A 7 2.32 56.68 -51.44
CA ASP A 7 2.28 55.60 -50.40
C ASP A 7 1.37 56.07 -49.26
N GLY A 8 0.13 55.57 -49.21
CA GLY A 8 -0.85 55.84 -48.16
C GLY A 8 -0.81 54.76 -47.08
N ARG A 9 0.05 54.92 -46.08
CA ARG A 9 -0.05 54.12 -44.82
C ARG A 9 -1.01 54.80 -43.85
N PRO A 10 -2.03 54.13 -43.34
CA PRO A 10 -2.80 54.64 -42.20
C PRO A 10 -1.99 54.51 -40.92
N ALA A 11 -1.83 55.59 -40.19
CA ALA A 11 -1.21 55.68 -38.88
C ALA A 11 -2.12 55.08 -37.80
N GLY A 12 -1.52 54.32 -36.88
CA GLY A 12 -2.00 54.18 -35.50
C GLY A 12 -2.98 53.03 -35.24
N ALA A 13 -2.51 51.76 -35.35
CA ALA A 13 -3.11 50.69 -34.56
C ALA A 13 -2.28 50.53 -33.25
N PRO A 14 -2.90 50.60 -32.05
CA PRO A 14 -2.15 50.33 -30.80
C PRO A 14 -1.70 48.88 -30.78
N ALA A 15 -0.43 48.67 -30.44
CA ALA A 15 0.16 47.35 -30.25
C ALA A 15 -0.67 46.55 -29.23
N PRO A 16 -0.92 45.23 -29.47
CA PRO A 16 -1.62 44.41 -28.49
C PRO A 16 -0.81 44.39 -27.22
N ALA A 17 -1.45 44.83 -26.10
CA ALA A 17 -0.88 44.79 -24.77
C ALA A 17 -0.37 43.37 -24.49
N GLY A 18 0.93 43.26 -24.29
CA GLY A 18 1.59 42.00 -24.03
C GLY A 18 0.85 41.29 -22.89
N ARG A 19 0.26 40.14 -23.18
CA ARG A 19 -0.23 39.21 -22.16
C ARG A 19 0.95 38.86 -21.29
N ARG A 20 1.08 39.53 -20.12
CA ARG A 20 1.97 39.11 -19.07
C ARG A 20 1.66 37.62 -18.80
N PRO A 21 2.67 36.74 -18.84
CA PRO A 21 2.44 35.34 -18.50
C PRO A 21 1.83 35.31 -17.09
N LEU A 22 0.66 34.69 -16.97
CA LEU A 22 0.02 34.44 -15.68
C LEU A 22 1.06 33.72 -14.82
N ARG A 23 1.65 34.47 -13.91
CA ARG A 23 2.59 33.99 -12.90
C ARG A 23 1.88 32.82 -12.23
N LYS A 24 2.47 31.62 -12.31
CA LYS A 24 2.01 30.43 -11.57
C LYS A 24 2.12 30.72 -10.06
N THR A 25 1.20 31.51 -9.55
CA THR A 25 1.07 31.88 -8.14
C THR A 25 0.21 30.86 -7.43
N GLY A 26 0.70 29.64 -7.35
CA GLY A 26 0.12 28.56 -6.56
C GLY A 26 1.09 28.03 -5.51
N VAL A 27 2.12 28.82 -5.16
CA VAL A 27 3.10 28.44 -4.15
C VAL A 27 2.91 29.33 -2.94
N ALA A 28 2.36 28.76 -1.86
CA ALA A 28 2.39 29.42 -0.56
C ALA A 28 3.81 29.91 -0.26
N PRO A 29 4.00 31.12 0.30
CA PRO A 29 5.31 31.68 0.56
C PRO A 29 6.12 30.70 1.43
N ALA A 30 7.28 30.29 0.91
CA ALA A 30 8.25 29.51 1.66
C ALA A 30 8.63 30.30 2.91
N GLY A 31 8.26 29.82 4.13
CA GLY A 31 8.75 30.42 5.35
C GLY A 31 7.78 30.55 6.53
N ARG A 32 6.48 30.34 6.39
CA ARG A 32 5.60 30.37 7.57
C ARG A 32 5.76 29.08 8.37
N ARG A 33 6.17 29.21 9.63
CA ARG A 33 6.19 28.10 10.59
C ARG A 33 4.77 27.54 10.76
N PRO A 34 4.59 26.20 10.83
CA PRO A 34 3.28 25.64 11.10
C PRO A 34 2.77 26.14 12.44
N PRO A 35 1.45 26.42 12.57
CA PRO A 35 0.88 26.82 13.84
C PRO A 35 1.11 25.72 14.87
N TRP A 36 1.46 26.12 16.10
CA TRP A 36 1.76 25.17 17.17
C TRP A 36 0.59 24.21 17.48
N VAL A 37 -0.65 24.64 17.22
CA VAL A 37 -1.86 23.81 17.31
C VAL A 37 -1.83 22.58 16.40
N LEU A 38 -1.17 22.65 15.25
CA LEU A 38 -0.92 21.51 14.36
C LEU A 38 0.41 20.82 14.68
N LEU A 39 1.41 21.58 15.11
CA LEU A 39 2.75 21.07 15.33
C LEU A 39 2.81 20.08 16.50
N ILE A 40 2.16 20.41 17.64
CA ILE A 40 2.17 19.54 18.82
C ILE A 40 1.53 18.17 18.51
N PRO A 41 0.29 18.09 17.98
CA PRO A 41 -0.29 16.79 17.63
C PRO A 41 0.50 16.04 16.55
N ALA A 42 1.12 16.75 15.60
CA ALA A 42 1.97 16.12 14.59
C ALA A 42 3.25 15.54 15.20
N CYS A 43 3.86 16.23 16.17
CA CYS A 43 5.01 15.69 16.91
C CYS A 43 4.60 14.47 17.75
N VAL A 44 3.44 14.49 18.40
CA VAL A 44 2.91 13.35 19.15
C VAL A 44 2.69 12.16 18.20
N ALA A 45 2.07 12.37 17.04
CA ALA A 45 1.86 11.32 16.05
C ALA A 45 3.18 10.73 15.52
N ALA A 46 4.16 11.60 15.23
CA ALA A 46 5.50 11.18 14.78
C ALA A 46 6.24 10.39 15.87
N LEU A 47 6.20 10.86 17.11
CA LEU A 47 6.83 10.18 18.25
C LEU A 47 6.17 8.82 18.49
N PHE A 48 4.85 8.75 18.43
CA PHE A 48 4.08 7.51 18.56
C PHE A 48 4.43 6.52 17.44
N ALA A 49 4.61 6.97 16.20
CA ALA A 49 5.05 6.14 15.09
C ALA A 49 6.49 5.60 15.25
N LEU A 50 7.37 6.39 15.86
CA LEU A 50 8.77 6.01 16.10
C LEU A 50 8.97 5.14 17.34
N LEU A 51 8.00 5.11 18.27
CA LEU A 51 8.11 4.39 19.53
C LEU A 51 8.45 2.89 19.34
N PRO A 52 7.77 2.14 18.43
CA PRO A 52 8.11 0.73 18.22
C PRO A 52 9.54 0.53 17.73
N LEU A 53 10.01 1.39 16.83
CA LEU A 53 11.35 1.31 16.27
C LEU A 53 12.42 1.59 17.35
N GLY A 54 12.22 2.68 18.09
CA GLY A 54 13.14 3.07 19.16
C GLY A 54 13.22 2.02 20.27
N TYR A 55 12.06 1.52 20.72
CA TYR A 55 12.03 0.54 21.80
C TYR A 55 12.55 -0.84 21.35
N LEU A 56 12.30 -1.24 20.11
CA LEU A 56 12.87 -2.46 19.54
C LEU A 56 14.39 -2.42 19.53
N ALA A 57 14.99 -1.29 19.17
CA ALA A 57 16.44 -1.10 19.22
C ALA A 57 16.96 -1.22 20.66
N VAL A 58 16.33 -0.55 21.63
CA VAL A 58 16.68 -0.68 23.05
C VAL A 58 16.65 -2.13 23.48
N ARG A 59 15.58 -2.86 23.16
CA ARG A 59 15.41 -4.26 23.55
C ARG A 59 16.41 -5.21 22.90
N ALA A 60 16.73 -5.01 21.64
CA ALA A 60 17.69 -5.84 20.91
C ALA A 60 19.12 -5.73 21.48
N PHE A 61 19.48 -4.54 21.99
CA PHE A 61 20.81 -4.28 22.58
C PHE A 61 20.88 -4.38 24.10
N GLU A 62 19.80 -4.80 24.77
CA GLU A 62 19.73 -4.90 26.24
C GLU A 62 20.80 -5.83 26.82
N ARG A 63 21.14 -6.92 26.10
CA ARG A 63 22.23 -7.85 26.48
C ARG A 63 23.61 -7.44 25.92
N GLY A 64 23.70 -6.25 25.38
CA GLY A 64 24.91 -5.73 24.77
C GLY A 64 25.03 -6.01 23.26
N PRO A 65 25.89 -5.23 22.58
CA PRO A 65 26.03 -5.30 21.13
C PRO A 65 26.63 -6.62 20.64
N ARG A 66 27.44 -7.26 21.47
CA ARG A 66 28.06 -8.57 21.14
C ARG A 66 27.00 -9.67 21.01
N TYR A 67 26.08 -9.75 21.96
CA TYR A 67 24.96 -10.70 21.88
C TYR A 67 24.07 -10.47 20.64
N ALA A 68 23.76 -9.20 20.36
CA ALA A 68 22.98 -8.88 19.16
C ALA A 68 23.71 -9.31 17.88
N TRP A 69 25.04 -9.14 17.82
CA TRP A 69 25.86 -9.59 16.72
C TRP A 69 25.89 -11.13 16.59
N ASP A 70 26.05 -11.84 17.71
CA ASP A 70 26.05 -13.32 17.71
C ASP A 70 24.73 -13.88 17.16
N VAL A 71 23.58 -13.27 17.50
CA VAL A 71 22.27 -13.64 16.93
C VAL A 71 22.19 -13.35 15.43
N VAL A 72 22.76 -12.23 14.97
CA VAL A 72 22.78 -11.86 13.53
C VAL A 72 23.69 -12.78 12.74
N ALA A 73 24.84 -13.12 13.30
CA ALA A 73 25.85 -13.96 12.65
C ALA A 73 25.53 -15.48 12.73
N ASP A 74 24.49 -15.86 13.48
CA ASP A 74 24.06 -17.24 13.62
C ASP A 74 23.62 -17.84 12.26
N GLU A 75 24.01 -19.10 12.00
CA GLU A 75 23.70 -19.81 10.75
C GLU A 75 22.19 -19.84 10.46
N ARG A 76 21.37 -20.00 11.49
CA ARG A 76 19.91 -19.98 11.35
C ARG A 76 19.40 -18.63 10.87
N THR A 77 19.97 -17.53 11.36
CA THR A 77 19.60 -16.17 10.92
C THR A 77 19.99 -15.94 9.47
N LEU A 78 21.17 -16.41 9.06
CA LEU A 78 21.61 -16.35 7.66
C LEU A 78 20.71 -17.20 6.72
N GLN A 79 20.29 -18.38 7.19
CA GLN A 79 19.32 -19.21 6.46
C GLN A 79 17.94 -18.51 6.34
N LEU A 80 17.46 -17.87 7.39
CA LEU A 80 16.23 -17.08 7.36
C LEU A 80 16.33 -15.89 6.39
N LEU A 81 17.50 -15.24 6.36
CA LEU A 81 17.80 -14.16 5.39
C LEU A 81 17.72 -14.68 3.95
N ALA A 82 18.41 -15.76 3.65
CA ALA A 82 18.41 -16.38 2.33
C ALA A 82 16.99 -16.81 1.90
N ARG A 83 16.23 -17.45 2.80
CA ARG A 83 14.85 -17.88 2.55
C ARG A 83 13.89 -16.71 2.32
N SER A 84 13.97 -15.66 3.14
CA SER A 84 13.11 -14.47 3.00
C SER A 84 13.44 -13.70 1.73
N LEU A 85 14.73 -13.52 1.39
CA LEU A 85 15.16 -12.85 0.17
C LEU A 85 14.82 -13.65 -1.08
N SER A 86 15.03 -14.97 -1.09
CA SER A 86 14.68 -15.83 -2.23
C SER A 86 13.17 -15.82 -2.51
N LEU A 87 12.34 -15.92 -1.47
CA LEU A 87 10.89 -15.80 -1.62
C LEU A 87 10.50 -14.44 -2.19
N THR A 88 11.06 -13.38 -1.63
CA THR A 88 10.81 -12.00 -2.11
C THR A 88 11.22 -11.83 -3.57
N ALA A 89 12.41 -12.28 -3.94
CA ALA A 89 12.92 -12.17 -5.31
C ALA A 89 12.05 -12.91 -6.32
N VAL A 90 11.64 -14.16 -6.02
CA VAL A 90 10.77 -14.95 -6.89
C VAL A 90 9.39 -14.31 -7.04
N VAL A 91 8.76 -13.89 -5.93
CA VAL A 91 7.45 -13.24 -5.97
C VAL A 91 7.51 -11.91 -6.73
N VAL A 92 8.53 -11.09 -6.49
CA VAL A 92 8.73 -9.81 -7.21
C VAL A 92 8.91 -10.05 -8.70
N ALA A 93 9.75 -10.99 -9.09
CA ALA A 93 9.97 -11.32 -10.51
C ALA A 93 8.68 -11.78 -11.19
N ALA A 94 7.93 -12.68 -10.54
CA ALA A 94 6.66 -13.16 -11.03
C ALA A 94 5.63 -12.00 -11.13
N CYS A 95 5.50 -11.17 -10.10
CA CYS A 95 4.60 -10.01 -10.10
C CYS A 95 4.96 -8.97 -11.17
N LEU A 96 6.25 -8.76 -11.47
CA LEU A 96 6.69 -7.90 -12.56
C LEU A 96 6.21 -8.44 -13.91
N VAL A 97 6.41 -9.74 -14.18
CA VAL A 97 5.94 -10.37 -15.41
C VAL A 97 4.43 -10.29 -15.54
N LEU A 98 3.69 -10.68 -14.50
CA LEU A 98 2.24 -10.69 -14.50
C LEU A 98 1.66 -9.25 -14.56
N GLY A 99 2.16 -8.35 -13.71
CA GLY A 99 1.66 -6.99 -13.61
C GLY A 99 1.89 -6.17 -14.88
N VAL A 100 3.09 -6.27 -15.48
CA VAL A 100 3.42 -5.56 -16.72
C VAL A 100 2.64 -6.13 -17.91
N SER A 101 2.58 -7.47 -18.04
CA SER A 101 1.83 -8.11 -19.13
C SER A 101 0.34 -7.77 -19.09
N LEU A 102 -0.29 -7.85 -17.92
CA LEU A 102 -1.69 -7.51 -17.75
C LEU A 102 -1.96 -6.01 -17.95
N ALA A 103 -1.06 -5.13 -17.49
CA ALA A 103 -1.18 -3.69 -17.72
C ALA A 103 -1.10 -3.36 -19.22
N TRP A 104 -0.19 -3.98 -19.94
CA TRP A 104 -0.08 -3.80 -21.39
C TRP A 104 -1.33 -4.31 -22.12
N LEU A 105 -1.81 -5.52 -21.80
CA LEU A 105 -3.01 -6.10 -22.40
C LEU A 105 -4.26 -5.24 -22.16
N THR A 106 -4.46 -4.74 -20.95
CA THR A 106 -5.68 -3.99 -20.58
C THR A 106 -5.66 -2.53 -21.02
N VAL A 107 -4.47 -1.92 -21.22
CA VAL A 107 -4.35 -0.48 -21.52
C VAL A 107 -3.97 -0.22 -22.99
N ARG A 108 -3.12 -1.07 -23.59
CA ARG A 108 -2.51 -0.82 -24.92
C ARG A 108 -3.07 -1.67 -26.03
N THR A 109 -3.89 -2.70 -25.73
CA THR A 109 -4.40 -3.61 -26.76
C THR A 109 -5.91 -3.53 -26.90
N ALA A 110 -6.41 -3.93 -28.08
CA ALA A 110 -7.84 -4.08 -28.36
C ALA A 110 -8.38 -5.38 -27.72
N LEU A 111 -8.13 -5.58 -26.41
CA LEU A 111 -8.64 -6.73 -25.68
C LEU A 111 -10.16 -6.59 -25.47
N PRO A 112 -10.97 -7.59 -25.85
CA PRO A 112 -12.41 -7.56 -25.57
C PRO A 112 -12.70 -7.42 -24.08
N GLY A 113 -13.53 -6.43 -23.71
CA GLY A 113 -13.85 -6.20 -22.31
C GLY A 113 -12.69 -5.63 -21.49
N ALA A 114 -11.72 -4.91 -22.07
CA ALA A 114 -10.54 -4.37 -21.38
C ALA A 114 -10.88 -3.61 -20.09
N ARG A 115 -12.03 -2.89 -20.03
CA ARG A 115 -12.49 -2.21 -18.81
C ARG A 115 -12.86 -3.20 -17.70
N ALA A 116 -13.58 -4.26 -18.03
CA ALA A 116 -13.93 -5.32 -17.06
C ALA A 116 -12.66 -6.04 -16.57
N TRP A 117 -11.75 -6.40 -17.49
CA TRP A 117 -10.46 -6.99 -17.13
C TRP A 117 -9.62 -6.08 -16.24
N SER A 118 -9.61 -4.76 -16.47
CA SER A 118 -8.91 -3.83 -15.59
C SER A 118 -9.42 -3.86 -14.15
N VAL A 119 -10.71 -4.12 -13.95
CA VAL A 119 -11.30 -4.28 -12.60
C VAL A 119 -10.99 -5.67 -12.05
N LEU A 120 -11.25 -6.74 -12.82
CA LEU A 120 -11.06 -8.12 -12.39
C LEU A 120 -9.62 -8.41 -11.93
N VAL A 121 -8.64 -7.87 -12.66
CA VAL A 121 -7.21 -8.02 -12.36
C VAL A 121 -6.83 -7.34 -11.02
N THR A 122 -7.61 -6.40 -10.53
CA THR A 122 -7.36 -5.73 -9.24
C THR A 122 -8.05 -6.38 -8.06
N LEU A 123 -9.04 -7.26 -8.31
CA LEU A 123 -9.79 -7.95 -7.24
C LEU A 123 -8.92 -8.77 -6.27
N PRO A 124 -7.80 -9.39 -6.68
CA PRO A 124 -6.95 -10.12 -5.74
C PRO A 124 -6.49 -9.30 -4.53
N LEU A 125 -6.38 -7.96 -4.65
CA LEU A 125 -6.06 -7.08 -3.50
C LEU A 125 -7.11 -7.12 -2.38
N ALA A 126 -8.35 -7.50 -2.70
CA ALA A 126 -9.39 -7.66 -1.69
C ALA A 126 -9.21 -8.93 -0.86
N VAL A 127 -8.54 -9.96 -1.42
CA VAL A 127 -8.31 -11.24 -0.77
C VAL A 127 -7.07 -11.14 0.13
N PRO A 128 -7.18 -11.36 1.45
CA PRO A 128 -6.01 -11.44 2.31
C PRO A 128 -5.07 -12.59 1.92
N SER A 129 -3.76 -12.42 2.07
CA SER A 129 -2.75 -13.44 1.72
C SER A 129 -2.98 -14.79 2.42
N TYR A 130 -3.37 -14.73 3.69
CA TYR A 130 -3.66 -15.94 4.46
C TYR A 130 -4.96 -16.64 4.05
N VAL A 131 -5.94 -15.94 3.46
CA VAL A 131 -7.13 -16.57 2.85
C VAL A 131 -6.74 -17.27 1.55
N ALA A 132 -5.92 -16.64 0.72
CA ALA A 132 -5.39 -17.31 -0.47
C ALA A 132 -4.56 -18.54 -0.09
N ALA A 133 -3.67 -18.43 0.89
CA ALA A 133 -2.88 -19.54 1.42
C ALA A 133 -3.78 -20.65 1.98
N PHE A 134 -4.82 -20.31 2.74
CA PHE A 134 -5.83 -21.25 3.20
C PHE A 134 -6.45 -22.04 2.04
N ALA A 135 -6.91 -21.36 0.99
CA ALA A 135 -7.56 -22.01 -0.13
C ALA A 135 -6.64 -23.02 -0.85
N TRP A 136 -5.40 -22.63 -1.09
CA TRP A 136 -4.39 -23.51 -1.70
C TRP A 136 -4.03 -24.69 -0.79
N LEU A 137 -3.82 -24.46 0.50
CA LEU A 137 -3.49 -25.50 1.47
C LEU A 137 -4.63 -26.49 1.66
N ALA A 138 -5.87 -26.01 1.75
CA ALA A 138 -7.06 -26.84 1.94
C ALA A 138 -7.40 -27.72 0.73
N SER A 139 -7.09 -27.25 -0.50
CA SER A 139 -7.32 -27.98 -1.74
C SER A 139 -6.16 -28.89 -2.13
N ALA A 140 -4.94 -28.48 -1.82
CA ALA A 140 -3.72 -29.18 -2.22
C ALA A 140 -2.66 -29.11 -1.11
N PRO A 141 -2.74 -29.93 -0.04
CA PRO A 141 -1.80 -29.86 1.10
C PRO A 141 -0.32 -30.03 0.72
N ARG A 142 -0.05 -30.70 -0.41
CA ARG A 142 1.32 -30.83 -0.94
C ARG A 142 1.94 -29.52 -1.41
N THR A 143 1.16 -28.46 -1.55
CA THR A 143 1.69 -27.13 -1.90
C THR A 143 2.34 -26.42 -0.71
N ALA A 144 2.27 -26.94 0.51
CA ALA A 144 2.95 -26.40 1.67
C ALA A 144 4.45 -26.20 1.39
N GLY A 145 5.04 -25.12 1.92
CA GLY A 145 6.43 -24.76 1.72
C GLY A 145 6.64 -23.58 0.76
N PHE A 146 7.82 -23.50 0.18
CA PHE A 146 8.25 -22.38 -0.69
C PHE A 146 7.32 -22.15 -1.88
N ALA A 147 6.98 -23.21 -2.61
CA ALA A 147 6.20 -23.08 -3.84
C ALA A 147 4.79 -22.54 -3.58
N GLY A 148 4.11 -23.03 -2.53
CA GLY A 148 2.78 -22.54 -2.16
C GLY A 148 2.81 -21.13 -1.61
N ALA A 149 3.81 -20.78 -0.79
CA ALA A 149 3.99 -19.42 -0.31
C ALA A 149 4.23 -18.45 -1.47
N ALA A 150 5.12 -18.81 -2.41
CA ALA A 150 5.40 -18.02 -3.60
C ALA A 150 4.17 -17.85 -4.49
N LEU A 151 3.40 -18.93 -4.72
CA LEU A 151 2.18 -18.91 -5.52
C LEU A 151 1.11 -18.01 -4.88
N ALA A 152 0.78 -18.24 -3.61
CA ALA A 152 -0.26 -17.48 -2.91
C ALA A 152 0.09 -15.98 -2.85
N LEU A 153 1.33 -15.64 -2.49
CA LEU A 153 1.79 -14.27 -2.43
C LEU A 153 1.83 -13.59 -3.81
N THR A 154 2.25 -14.31 -4.86
CA THR A 154 2.26 -13.78 -6.23
C THR A 154 0.85 -13.45 -6.70
N LEU A 155 -0.10 -14.38 -6.51
CA LEU A 155 -1.48 -14.22 -6.98
C LEU A 155 -2.22 -13.07 -6.27
N VAL A 156 -1.87 -12.76 -5.03
CA VAL A 156 -2.45 -11.62 -4.28
C VAL A 156 -1.72 -10.31 -4.60
N SER A 157 -0.41 -10.35 -4.91
CA SER A 157 0.43 -9.15 -4.93
C SER A 157 0.68 -8.59 -6.34
N PHE A 158 0.48 -9.32 -7.44
CA PHE A 158 0.76 -8.80 -8.78
C PHE A 158 0.00 -7.49 -9.11
N PRO A 159 -1.19 -7.19 -8.55
CA PRO A 159 -1.85 -5.92 -8.83
C PRO A 159 -1.08 -4.70 -8.29
N TYR A 160 -0.20 -4.86 -7.30
CA TYR A 160 0.68 -3.77 -6.85
C TYR A 160 1.66 -3.29 -7.93
N VAL A 161 2.01 -4.16 -8.89
CA VAL A 161 2.77 -3.80 -10.09
C VAL A 161 1.84 -3.34 -11.20
N HIS A 162 0.71 -4.05 -11.40
CA HIS A 162 -0.25 -3.74 -12.46
C HIS A 162 -0.76 -2.29 -12.39
N LEU A 163 -1.20 -1.84 -11.22
CA LEU A 163 -1.82 -0.52 -11.04
C LEU A 163 -0.90 0.65 -11.43
N PRO A 164 0.33 0.79 -10.89
CA PRO A 164 1.21 1.89 -11.26
C PRO A 164 1.70 1.78 -12.69
N VAL A 165 1.91 0.58 -13.22
CA VAL A 165 2.31 0.38 -14.62
C VAL A 165 1.17 0.74 -15.57
N ALA A 166 -0.07 0.35 -15.27
CA ALA A 166 -1.24 0.73 -16.05
C ALA A 166 -1.46 2.26 -16.05
N ALA A 167 -1.27 2.91 -14.91
CA ALA A 167 -1.34 4.36 -14.79
C ALA A 167 -0.23 5.05 -15.61
N ALA A 168 0.99 4.54 -15.55
CA ALA A 168 2.12 5.05 -16.35
C ALA A 168 1.86 4.87 -17.86
N LEU A 169 1.38 3.69 -18.29
CA LEU A 169 1.03 3.44 -19.71
C LEU A 169 0.01 4.43 -20.27
N ARG A 170 -1.00 4.83 -19.48
CA ARG A 170 -1.98 5.84 -19.91
C ARG A 170 -1.36 7.23 -20.05
N GLY A 171 -0.25 7.50 -19.39
CA GLY A 171 0.46 8.78 -19.40
C GLY A 171 1.56 8.90 -20.47
N ILE A 172 1.95 7.81 -21.15
CA ILE A 172 2.97 7.83 -22.21
C ILE A 172 2.42 8.50 -23.47
N ASP A 173 3.21 9.44 -24.02
CA ASP A 173 2.89 10.13 -25.28
C ASP A 173 2.98 9.17 -26.47
N PRO A 174 1.89 8.94 -27.23
CA PRO A 174 1.89 8.07 -28.41
C PRO A 174 2.88 8.49 -29.50
N ALA A 175 3.20 9.77 -29.59
CA ALA A 175 4.10 10.29 -30.63
C ALA A 175 5.50 9.63 -30.59
N GLN A 176 5.97 9.22 -29.41
CA GLN A 176 7.25 8.54 -29.28
C GLN A 176 7.22 7.11 -29.85
N GLU A 177 6.11 6.40 -29.68
CA GLU A 177 5.90 5.08 -30.29
C GLU A 177 5.71 5.18 -31.81
N GLU A 178 4.99 6.19 -32.27
CA GLU A 178 4.77 6.49 -33.70
C GLU A 178 6.09 6.83 -34.39
N ALA A 179 6.92 7.68 -33.78
CA ALA A 179 8.26 7.99 -34.28
C ALA A 179 9.16 6.75 -34.38
N ALA A 180 9.12 5.85 -33.40
CA ALA A 180 9.87 4.61 -33.47
C ALA A 180 9.37 3.68 -34.59
N ARG A 181 8.06 3.63 -34.82
CA ARG A 181 7.46 2.83 -35.91
C ARG A 181 7.78 3.42 -37.29
N SER A 182 7.78 4.75 -37.44
CA SER A 182 8.19 5.42 -38.70
C SER A 182 9.65 5.17 -39.05
N LEU A 183 10.51 4.89 -38.03
CA LEU A 183 11.89 4.46 -38.21
C LEU A 183 12.04 2.94 -38.47
N GLY A 184 10.93 2.22 -38.76
CA GLY A 184 10.93 0.81 -39.11
C GLY A 184 10.99 -0.16 -37.92
N HIS A 185 10.79 0.31 -36.68
CA HIS A 185 10.74 -0.58 -35.54
C HIS A 185 9.38 -1.33 -35.49
N GLY A 186 9.43 -2.66 -35.48
CA GLY A 186 8.24 -3.47 -35.24
C GLY A 186 7.67 -3.30 -33.83
N PRO A 187 6.42 -3.76 -33.57
CA PRO A 187 5.71 -3.50 -32.31
C PRO A 187 6.45 -4.00 -31.06
N VAL A 188 7.06 -5.17 -31.11
CA VAL A 188 7.83 -5.72 -29.98
C VAL A 188 9.08 -4.87 -29.70
N ARG A 189 9.80 -4.46 -30.76
CA ARG A 189 11.00 -3.63 -30.62
C ARG A 189 10.66 -2.24 -30.09
N THR A 190 9.56 -1.66 -30.54
CA THR A 190 9.02 -0.38 -30.01
C THR A 190 8.69 -0.51 -28.53
N PHE A 191 7.98 -1.58 -28.12
CA PHE A 191 7.69 -1.83 -26.73
C PHE A 191 8.96 -1.94 -25.88
N LEU A 192 9.91 -2.79 -26.27
CA LEU A 192 11.12 -3.05 -25.48
C LEU A 192 12.08 -1.86 -25.42
N ARG A 193 12.17 -1.04 -26.49
CA ARG A 193 13.14 0.07 -26.58
C ARG A 193 12.58 1.42 -26.20
N VAL A 194 11.27 1.65 -26.35
CA VAL A 194 10.62 2.96 -26.11
C VAL A 194 9.70 2.89 -24.89
N THR A 195 8.74 1.97 -24.89
CA THR A 195 7.70 1.91 -23.86
C THR A 195 8.24 1.35 -22.55
N LEU A 196 8.89 0.19 -22.57
CA LEU A 196 9.38 -0.49 -21.36
C LEU A 196 10.37 0.35 -20.53
N PRO A 197 11.36 1.07 -21.12
CA PRO A 197 12.23 1.96 -20.34
C PRO A 197 11.48 3.06 -19.60
N GLN A 198 10.38 3.58 -20.15
CA GLN A 198 9.55 4.60 -19.51
C GLN A 198 8.71 4.04 -18.36
N LEU A 199 8.43 2.73 -18.37
CA LEU A 199 7.72 2.04 -17.30
C LEU A 199 8.59 1.69 -16.10
N ARG A 200 9.93 1.73 -16.25
CA ARG A 200 10.87 1.32 -15.19
C ARG A 200 10.58 1.96 -13.84
N PRO A 201 10.31 3.29 -13.72
CA PRO A 201 10.04 3.89 -12.41
C PRO A 201 8.74 3.40 -11.77
N ALA A 202 7.70 3.18 -12.59
CA ALA A 202 6.41 2.66 -12.12
C ALA A 202 6.52 1.18 -11.74
N ALA A 203 7.23 0.38 -12.54
CA ALA A 203 7.50 -1.03 -12.28
C ALA A 203 8.37 -1.21 -11.03
N ALA A 204 9.42 -0.38 -10.85
CA ALA A 204 10.27 -0.40 -9.66
C ALA A 204 9.48 -0.03 -8.39
N GLY A 205 8.61 0.99 -8.46
CA GLY A 205 7.73 1.33 -7.34
C GLY A 205 6.77 0.20 -6.99
N GLY A 206 6.18 -0.45 -8.00
CA GLY A 206 5.33 -1.63 -7.80
C GLY A 206 6.11 -2.82 -7.23
N ALA A 207 7.32 -3.07 -7.73
CA ALA A 207 8.22 -4.11 -7.23
C ALA A 207 8.60 -3.89 -5.77
N LEU A 208 8.89 -2.65 -5.37
CA LEU A 208 9.15 -2.30 -3.97
C LEU A 208 7.93 -2.60 -3.08
N LEU A 209 6.73 -2.21 -3.52
CA LEU A 209 5.50 -2.50 -2.77
C LEU A 209 5.30 -4.00 -2.58
N VAL A 210 5.51 -4.81 -3.64
CA VAL A 210 5.47 -6.27 -3.55
C VAL A 210 6.52 -6.79 -2.58
N ALA A 211 7.75 -6.32 -2.67
CA ALA A 211 8.85 -6.77 -1.82
C ALA A 211 8.58 -6.47 -0.33
N LEU A 212 8.12 -5.25 -0.01
CA LEU A 212 7.74 -4.88 1.34
C LEU A 212 6.56 -5.70 1.86
N TYR A 213 5.57 -5.96 0.99
CA TYR A 213 4.43 -6.80 1.32
C TYR A 213 4.86 -8.23 1.67
N VAL A 214 5.71 -8.86 0.84
CA VAL A 214 6.22 -10.23 1.06
C VAL A 214 7.07 -10.33 2.32
N LEU A 215 7.97 -9.35 2.56
CA LEU A 215 8.81 -9.30 3.76
C LEU A 215 8.01 -9.09 5.05
N SER A 216 6.85 -8.43 4.94
CA SER A 216 5.96 -8.18 6.07
C SER A 216 4.91 -9.26 6.25
N ASP A 217 4.72 -10.14 5.26
CA ASP A 217 3.69 -11.18 5.33
C ASP A 217 4.04 -12.22 6.39
N PHE A 218 3.08 -12.48 7.25
CA PHE A 218 3.12 -13.53 8.26
C PHE A 218 2.11 -14.63 7.95
N GLY A 219 0.92 -14.23 7.49
CA GLY A 219 -0.22 -15.11 7.40
C GLY A 219 -0.03 -16.24 6.38
N ALA A 220 0.32 -15.90 5.14
CA ALA A 220 0.54 -16.88 4.09
C ALA A 220 1.75 -17.77 4.37
N VAL A 221 2.89 -17.17 4.75
CA VAL A 221 4.11 -17.96 5.01
C VAL A 221 3.96 -18.89 6.22
N SER A 222 3.19 -18.47 7.26
CA SER A 222 2.92 -19.28 8.43
C SER A 222 2.02 -20.48 8.10
N LEU A 223 0.92 -20.27 7.37
CA LEU A 223 0.02 -21.35 6.92
C LEU A 223 0.72 -22.31 5.97
N MET A 224 1.54 -21.80 5.05
CA MET A 224 2.34 -22.61 4.13
C MET A 224 3.55 -23.29 4.80
N ARG A 225 3.73 -23.10 6.11
CA ARG A 225 4.84 -23.68 6.91
C ARG A 225 6.22 -23.36 6.33
N TYR A 226 6.39 -22.19 5.70
CA TYR A 226 7.67 -21.75 5.17
C TYR A 226 8.35 -20.76 6.12
N ASP A 227 9.57 -21.09 6.55
CA ASP A 227 10.31 -20.31 7.54
C ASP A 227 10.88 -19.03 6.91
N THR A 228 10.28 -17.91 7.27
CA THR A 228 10.75 -16.53 7.01
C THR A 228 11.01 -15.82 8.34
N PHE A 229 11.58 -14.62 8.30
CA PHE A 229 11.78 -13.82 9.52
C PHE A 229 10.48 -13.61 10.30
N THR A 230 9.38 -13.28 9.64
CA THR A 230 8.09 -13.03 10.33
C THR A 230 7.60 -14.25 11.11
N ARG A 231 7.69 -15.43 10.51
CA ARG A 231 7.33 -16.69 11.18
C ARG A 231 8.31 -17.01 12.30
N ALA A 232 9.63 -16.86 12.08
CA ALA A 232 10.66 -17.13 13.07
C ALA A 232 10.54 -16.21 14.30
N ILE A 233 10.25 -14.91 14.09
CA ILE A 233 9.99 -13.93 15.16
C ILE A 233 8.80 -14.38 16.01
N HIS A 234 7.68 -14.74 15.38
CA HIS A 234 6.49 -15.22 16.10
C HIS A 234 6.77 -16.49 16.90
N THR A 235 7.43 -17.47 16.27
CA THR A 235 7.77 -18.74 16.94
C THR A 235 8.74 -18.52 18.10
N SER A 236 9.79 -17.71 17.90
CA SER A 236 10.74 -17.36 18.95
C SER A 236 10.07 -16.65 20.14
N TYR A 237 9.12 -15.73 19.86
CA TYR A 237 8.34 -15.05 20.90
C TYR A 237 7.47 -16.02 21.72
N ARG A 238 6.84 -17.01 21.07
CA ARG A 238 5.92 -17.94 21.75
C ARG A 238 6.61 -19.12 22.43
N ALA A 239 7.71 -19.61 21.86
CA ALA A 239 8.38 -20.82 22.32
C ALA A 239 9.48 -20.56 23.36
N SER A 240 9.95 -19.33 23.51
CA SER A 240 11.08 -19.00 24.39
C SER A 240 10.64 -18.13 25.57
N PHE A 241 11.13 -18.47 26.78
CA PHE A 241 11.04 -17.60 27.96
C PHE A 241 11.87 -16.34 27.78
N ASP A 242 13.01 -16.45 27.09
CA ASP A 242 13.81 -15.30 26.67
C ASP A 242 13.32 -14.78 25.31
N ARG A 243 12.83 -13.55 25.30
CA ARG A 243 12.26 -12.89 24.11
C ARG A 243 13.26 -12.00 23.39
N THR A 244 14.50 -11.90 23.88
CA THR A 244 15.57 -11.09 23.29
C THR A 244 15.94 -11.53 21.86
N PRO A 245 16.03 -12.85 21.54
CA PRO A 245 16.26 -13.29 20.16
C PRO A 245 15.20 -12.82 19.18
N ALA A 246 13.91 -12.81 19.58
CA ALA A 246 12.84 -12.30 18.73
C ALA A 246 13.00 -10.80 18.41
N ALA A 247 13.48 -10.01 19.38
CA ALA A 247 13.77 -8.59 19.16
C ALA A 247 14.98 -8.41 18.22
N ALA A 248 16.05 -9.18 18.37
CA ALA A 248 17.21 -9.13 17.48
C ALA A 248 16.84 -9.52 16.04
N LEU A 249 16.10 -10.61 15.83
CA LEU A 249 15.57 -10.99 14.50
C LEU A 249 14.68 -9.90 13.90
N SER A 250 13.89 -9.22 14.74
CA SER A 250 13.05 -8.11 14.28
C SER A 250 13.87 -6.92 13.81
N VAL A 251 15.01 -6.61 14.46
CA VAL A 251 15.94 -5.55 14.00
C VAL A 251 16.54 -5.94 12.65
N VAL A 252 16.94 -7.18 12.44
CA VAL A 252 17.46 -7.66 11.14
C VAL A 252 16.41 -7.46 10.05
N LEU A 253 15.15 -7.83 10.32
CA LEU A 253 14.05 -7.64 9.36
C LEU A 253 13.81 -6.16 9.05
N VAL A 254 13.86 -5.28 10.05
CA VAL A 254 13.75 -3.82 9.85
C VAL A 254 14.90 -3.29 9.02
N VAL A 255 16.13 -3.66 9.33
CA VAL A 255 17.31 -3.25 8.55
C VAL A 255 17.17 -3.71 7.09
N MET A 256 16.71 -4.94 6.86
CA MET A 256 16.48 -5.47 5.52
C MET A 256 15.42 -4.68 4.75
N THR A 257 14.29 -4.33 5.38
CA THR A 257 13.24 -3.53 4.74
C THR A 257 13.71 -2.10 4.46
N VAL A 258 14.43 -1.47 5.38
CA VAL A 258 15.01 -0.12 5.19
C VAL A 258 16.07 -0.13 4.08
N ALA A 259 16.93 -1.15 4.05
CA ALA A 259 17.93 -1.31 3.00
C ALA A 259 17.29 -1.44 1.61
N LEU A 260 16.19 -2.19 1.52
CA LEU A 260 15.43 -2.35 0.27
C LEU A 260 14.83 -1.01 -0.20
N VAL A 261 14.20 -0.26 0.70
CA VAL A 261 13.66 1.09 0.41
C VAL A 261 14.78 2.04 -0.02
N ALA A 262 15.92 2.00 0.67
CA ALA A 262 17.07 2.82 0.32
C ALA A 262 17.68 2.45 -1.03
N ALA A 263 17.76 1.16 -1.36
CA ALA A 263 18.23 0.69 -2.65
C ALA A 263 17.33 1.16 -3.78
N GLU A 264 16.01 1.05 -3.62
CA GLU A 264 15.04 1.50 -4.63
C GLU A 264 15.09 3.02 -4.84
N THR A 265 15.17 3.81 -3.77
CA THR A 265 15.25 5.27 -3.88
C THR A 265 16.52 5.73 -4.61
N ARG A 266 17.64 4.99 -4.47
CA ARG A 266 18.87 5.25 -5.23
C ARG A 266 18.75 4.87 -6.71
N THR A 267 18.01 3.79 -7.02
CA THR A 267 17.85 3.29 -8.39
C THR A 267 16.81 4.06 -9.20
N ARG A 268 15.84 4.70 -8.56
CA ARG A 268 14.82 5.54 -9.24
C ARG A 268 15.41 6.63 -10.13
N GLY A 269 16.63 7.09 -9.86
CA GLY A 269 17.31 8.12 -10.66
C GLY A 269 16.49 9.41 -10.79
N ARG A 270 17.10 10.45 -11.38
CA ARG A 270 16.43 11.72 -11.74
C ARG A 270 15.62 11.60 -13.05
N ALA A 271 14.97 10.48 -13.32
CA ALA A 271 14.12 10.32 -14.50
C ALA A 271 12.84 11.14 -14.38
N GLY A 272 12.98 12.45 -14.49
CA GLY A 272 11.89 13.36 -14.76
C GLY A 272 11.31 13.00 -16.13
N HIS A 273 10.07 12.55 -16.19
CA HIS A 273 9.34 12.39 -17.45
C HIS A 273 9.03 13.79 -17.99
N ALA A 274 9.92 14.32 -18.83
CA ALA A 274 9.62 15.52 -19.59
C ALA A 274 8.59 15.16 -20.64
N ARG A 275 7.35 15.60 -20.44
CA ARG A 275 6.39 15.70 -21.54
C ARG A 275 6.96 16.66 -22.57
N THR A 276 7.23 16.16 -23.77
CA THR A 276 7.76 16.98 -24.89
C THR A 276 6.69 17.82 -25.57
N GLY A 277 5.40 17.67 -25.23
CA GLY A 277 4.29 18.43 -25.79
C GLY A 277 3.42 19.14 -24.75
N ALA A 278 3.08 20.41 -25.02
CA ALA A 278 2.18 21.22 -24.20
C ALA A 278 0.66 20.95 -24.50
N GLY A 279 0.34 19.90 -25.25
CA GLY A 279 -1.03 19.57 -25.67
C GLY A 279 -1.76 18.57 -24.73
N THR A 280 -3.08 18.50 -24.86
CA THR A 280 -3.92 17.44 -24.27
C THR A 280 -3.45 16.07 -24.78
N ALA A 281 -3.36 15.09 -23.87
CA ALA A 281 -2.94 13.73 -24.22
C ALA A 281 -3.85 13.17 -25.32
N ARG A 282 -3.28 12.87 -26.50
CA ARG A 282 -4.01 12.16 -27.57
C ARG A 282 -4.37 10.76 -27.09
N PRO A 283 -5.62 10.30 -27.31
CA PRO A 283 -5.98 8.93 -27.01
C PRO A 283 -5.10 7.98 -27.84
N THR A 284 -4.50 7.00 -27.18
CA THR A 284 -3.71 5.97 -27.85
C THR A 284 -4.62 5.04 -28.63
N VAL A 285 -4.27 4.74 -29.88
CA VAL A 285 -4.98 3.73 -30.68
C VAL A 285 -4.58 2.34 -30.15
N PRO A 286 -5.56 1.51 -29.71
CA PRO A 286 -5.25 0.18 -29.20
C PRO A 286 -4.63 -0.71 -30.28
N VAL A 287 -3.60 -1.46 -29.91
CA VAL A 287 -2.92 -2.42 -30.81
C VAL A 287 -3.86 -3.61 -31.06
N PRO A 288 -4.19 -3.94 -32.33
CA PRO A 288 -5.02 -5.09 -32.65
C PRO A 288 -4.30 -6.39 -32.30
N LEU A 289 -4.95 -7.29 -31.55
CA LEU A 289 -4.36 -8.56 -31.11
C LEU A 289 -4.36 -9.64 -32.19
N GLY A 290 -5.23 -9.56 -33.22
CA GLY A 290 -5.34 -10.58 -34.25
C GLY A 290 -5.44 -12.01 -33.67
N ARG A 291 -4.55 -12.91 -34.10
CA ARG A 291 -4.47 -14.31 -33.61
C ARG A 291 -4.14 -14.43 -32.11
N TRP A 292 -3.54 -13.41 -31.50
CA TRP A 292 -3.17 -13.38 -30.10
C TRP A 292 -4.35 -13.04 -29.16
N ARG A 293 -5.53 -12.76 -29.70
CA ARG A 293 -6.74 -12.44 -28.91
C ARG A 293 -7.13 -13.57 -27.96
N ILE A 294 -7.15 -14.84 -28.46
CA ILE A 294 -7.53 -16.00 -27.65
C ILE A 294 -6.48 -16.27 -26.57
N PRO A 295 -5.17 -16.36 -26.86
CA PRO A 295 -4.13 -16.49 -25.83
C PRO A 295 -4.16 -15.38 -24.78
N ALA A 296 -4.40 -14.13 -25.17
CA ALA A 296 -4.49 -13.00 -24.25
C ALA A 296 -5.70 -13.10 -23.30
N LEU A 297 -6.86 -13.49 -23.82
CA LEU A 297 -8.05 -13.75 -22.98
C LEU A 297 -7.82 -14.93 -22.05
N ALA A 298 -7.24 -16.03 -22.53
CA ALA A 298 -6.89 -17.20 -21.72
C ALA A 298 -5.94 -16.83 -20.58
N TRP A 299 -4.93 -16.00 -20.86
CA TRP A 299 -3.99 -15.49 -19.85
C TRP A 299 -4.71 -14.70 -18.75
N CYS A 300 -5.52 -13.73 -19.12
CA CYS A 300 -6.30 -12.92 -18.16
C CYS A 300 -7.26 -13.79 -17.36
N THR A 301 -7.99 -14.72 -18.02
CA THR A 301 -8.96 -15.62 -17.38
C THR A 301 -8.27 -16.55 -16.40
N THR A 302 -7.16 -17.19 -16.79
CA THR A 302 -6.43 -18.11 -15.93
C THR A 302 -5.93 -17.41 -14.68
N LEU A 303 -5.33 -16.21 -14.81
CA LEU A 303 -4.82 -15.47 -13.66
C LEU A 303 -5.93 -15.03 -12.71
N VAL A 304 -7.04 -14.51 -13.23
CA VAL A 304 -8.20 -14.13 -12.39
C VAL A 304 -8.84 -15.37 -11.76
N ALA A 305 -8.94 -16.47 -12.50
CA ALA A 305 -9.45 -17.73 -11.97
C ALA A 305 -8.60 -18.24 -10.81
N LEU A 306 -7.28 -18.29 -10.96
CA LEU A 306 -6.37 -18.76 -9.91
C LEU A 306 -6.32 -17.80 -8.71
N ALA A 307 -6.39 -16.49 -8.94
CA ALA A 307 -6.25 -15.49 -7.89
C ALA A 307 -7.56 -15.20 -7.12
N VAL A 308 -8.71 -15.39 -7.76
CA VAL A 308 -10.02 -15.02 -7.19
C VAL A 308 -10.99 -16.18 -7.20
N ALA A 309 -11.27 -16.76 -8.38
CA ALA A 309 -12.30 -17.78 -8.49
C ALA A 309 -11.93 -19.06 -7.73
N PHE A 310 -10.68 -19.48 -7.76
CA PHE A 310 -10.22 -20.67 -7.03
C PHE A 310 -10.32 -20.49 -5.49
N PRO A 311 -9.81 -19.42 -4.86
CA PRO A 311 -10.02 -19.20 -3.43
C PRO A 311 -11.50 -19.13 -3.04
N LEU A 312 -12.31 -18.40 -3.81
CA LEU A 312 -13.76 -18.31 -3.53
C LEU A 312 -14.48 -19.65 -3.73
N GLY A 313 -14.10 -20.41 -4.77
CA GLY A 313 -14.63 -21.76 -5.02
C GLY A 313 -14.28 -22.74 -3.91
N THR A 314 -13.02 -22.69 -3.42
CA THR A 314 -12.60 -23.49 -2.27
C THR A 314 -13.39 -23.15 -1.01
N LEU A 315 -13.59 -21.86 -0.74
CA LEU A 315 -14.45 -21.43 0.37
C LEU A 315 -15.87 -21.94 0.21
N GLY A 316 -16.47 -21.78 -0.99
CA GLY A 316 -17.81 -22.29 -1.29
C GLY A 316 -17.92 -23.80 -1.09
N TYR A 317 -16.91 -24.57 -1.51
CA TYR A 317 -16.84 -26.00 -1.29
C TYR A 317 -16.86 -26.37 0.20
N TRP A 318 -15.97 -25.76 1.01
CA TRP A 318 -15.92 -26.05 2.44
C TRP A 318 -17.15 -25.56 3.21
N LEU A 319 -17.82 -24.49 2.75
CA LEU A 319 -19.10 -24.05 3.29
C LEU A 319 -20.25 -25.03 2.98
N ALA A 320 -20.21 -25.69 1.81
CA ALA A 320 -21.28 -26.59 1.37
C ALA A 320 -21.09 -28.02 1.88
N VAL A 321 -19.86 -28.55 1.92
CA VAL A 321 -19.53 -29.96 2.15
C VAL A 321 -18.99 -30.21 3.56
N GLY A 322 -18.62 -29.17 4.28
CA GLY A 322 -17.99 -29.28 5.60
C GLY A 322 -18.93 -29.79 6.68
N ASN A 323 -19.02 -31.11 6.84
CA ASN A 323 -19.86 -31.77 7.86
C ASN A 323 -19.32 -31.65 9.30
N SER A 324 -18.11 -31.14 9.52
CA SER A 324 -17.47 -31.12 10.84
C SER A 324 -17.71 -29.84 11.66
N ALA A 325 -18.39 -28.86 11.09
CA ALA A 325 -18.71 -27.63 11.78
C ALA A 325 -20.21 -27.47 11.95
N THR A 326 -20.70 -27.69 13.16
CA THR A 326 -21.89 -26.96 13.59
C THR A 326 -21.55 -25.48 13.49
N TRP A 327 -22.18 -24.78 12.57
CA TRP A 327 -21.93 -23.34 12.38
C TRP A 327 -22.31 -22.61 13.66
N ASP A 328 -21.31 -22.20 14.42
CA ASP A 328 -21.54 -21.34 15.56
C ASP A 328 -21.71 -19.90 15.05
N LEU A 329 -22.95 -19.58 14.69
CA LEU A 329 -23.33 -18.26 14.21
C LEU A 329 -23.12 -17.18 15.28
N SER A 330 -23.16 -17.55 16.57
CA SER A 330 -22.90 -16.62 17.66
C SER A 330 -21.44 -16.24 17.71
N ALA A 331 -20.52 -17.20 17.65
CA ALA A 331 -19.08 -16.97 17.60
C ALA A 331 -18.65 -16.22 16.32
N LEU A 332 -19.30 -16.55 15.17
CA LEU A 332 -19.06 -15.83 13.91
C LEU A 332 -19.50 -14.37 14.01
N GLY A 333 -20.69 -14.12 14.57
CA GLY A 333 -21.24 -12.78 14.78
C GLY A 333 -20.39 -11.95 15.75
N GLU A 334 -19.93 -12.54 16.85
CA GLU A 334 -19.05 -11.91 17.83
C GLU A 334 -17.70 -11.53 17.19
N ALA A 335 -17.08 -12.46 16.47
CA ALA A 335 -15.82 -12.20 15.78
C ALA A 335 -15.97 -11.11 14.68
N ALA A 336 -17.10 -11.11 13.96
CA ALA A 336 -17.39 -10.07 12.97
C ALA A 336 -17.57 -8.69 13.62
N TRP A 337 -18.34 -8.62 14.72
CA TRP A 337 -18.56 -7.38 15.45
C TRP A 337 -17.25 -6.83 16.05
N THR A 338 -16.46 -7.70 16.66
CA THR A 338 -15.13 -7.36 17.19
C THR A 338 -14.21 -6.84 16.08
N THR A 339 -14.20 -7.50 14.92
CA THR A 339 -13.41 -7.06 13.76
C THR A 339 -13.80 -5.65 13.32
N LEU A 340 -15.10 -5.42 13.16
CA LEU A 340 -15.62 -4.10 12.75
C LEU A 340 -15.29 -3.02 13.79
N GLY A 341 -15.50 -3.30 15.08
CA GLY A 341 -15.25 -2.37 16.17
C GLY A 341 -13.79 -1.96 16.30
N VAL A 342 -12.89 -2.95 16.31
CA VAL A 342 -11.43 -2.70 16.43
C VAL A 342 -10.89 -2.02 15.17
N ALA A 343 -11.36 -2.42 13.97
CA ALA A 343 -10.96 -1.78 12.72
C ALA A 343 -11.46 -0.32 12.64
N ALA A 344 -12.70 -0.05 13.07
CA ALA A 344 -13.25 1.30 13.10
C ALA A 344 -12.50 2.20 14.08
N ALA A 345 -12.23 1.72 15.29
CA ALA A 345 -11.46 2.45 16.30
C ALA A 345 -10.01 2.68 15.82
N GLY A 346 -9.37 1.67 15.21
CA GLY A 346 -8.05 1.78 14.62
C GLY A 346 -8.00 2.82 13.50
N ALA A 347 -8.94 2.76 12.56
CA ALA A 347 -9.03 3.73 11.46
C ALA A 347 -9.32 5.16 11.95
N ALA A 348 -10.19 5.31 12.94
CA ALA A 348 -10.49 6.61 13.54
C ALA A 348 -9.26 7.23 14.23
N LEU A 349 -8.56 6.47 15.07
CA LEU A 349 -7.33 6.94 15.73
C LEU A 349 -6.23 7.26 14.71
N THR A 350 -6.03 6.37 13.73
CA THR A 350 -5.04 6.58 12.66
C THR A 350 -5.32 7.86 11.89
N THR A 351 -6.59 8.09 11.49
CA THR A 351 -6.99 9.29 10.76
C THR A 351 -6.81 10.54 11.60
N LEU A 352 -7.16 10.49 12.88
CA LEU A 352 -6.98 11.61 13.80
C LEU A 352 -5.52 12.01 13.93
N LEU A 353 -4.62 11.04 14.09
CA LEU A 353 -3.16 11.26 14.15
C LEU A 353 -2.58 11.73 12.80
N ALA A 354 -3.15 11.27 11.70
CA ALA A 354 -2.70 11.61 10.36
C ALA A 354 -3.07 13.05 9.93
N LEU A 355 -4.18 13.60 10.43
CA LEU A 355 -4.68 14.92 10.07
C LEU A 355 -3.63 16.03 10.24
N PRO A 356 -3.02 16.25 11.42
CA PRO A 356 -2.04 17.32 11.61
C PRO A 356 -0.79 17.11 10.76
N VAL A 357 -0.31 15.87 10.64
CA VAL A 357 0.87 15.54 9.82
C VAL A 357 0.58 15.79 8.34
N GLY A 358 -0.55 15.30 7.82
CA GLY A 358 -0.92 15.45 6.41
C GLY A 358 -1.15 16.91 6.01
N VAL A 359 -1.77 17.72 6.88
CA VAL A 359 -1.95 19.16 6.66
C VAL A 359 -0.60 19.88 6.62
N ILE A 360 0.30 19.60 7.59
CA ILE A 360 1.64 20.18 7.62
C ILE A 360 2.42 19.79 6.37
N ALA A 361 2.42 18.51 5.99
CA ALA A 361 3.12 18.00 4.81
C ALA A 361 2.59 18.60 3.49
N ALA A 362 1.28 18.95 3.42
CA ALA A 362 0.67 19.55 2.24
C ALA A 362 0.96 21.06 2.13
N ARG A 363 0.96 21.80 3.25
CA ARG A 363 0.99 23.27 3.27
C ARG A 363 2.35 23.87 3.63
N HIS A 364 3.26 23.11 4.26
CA HIS A 364 4.55 23.62 4.73
C HIS A 364 5.72 22.85 4.09
N ARG A 365 6.72 23.57 3.57
CA ARG A 365 7.88 23.00 2.83
C ARG A 365 9.20 23.03 3.62
N GLY A 366 9.18 23.25 4.92
CA GLY A 366 10.38 23.33 5.76
C GLY A 366 11.01 21.94 6.06
N ARG A 367 12.27 21.96 6.58
CA ARG A 367 12.93 20.72 7.05
C ARG A 367 12.12 20.00 8.13
N GLY A 368 11.50 20.74 9.07
CA GLY A 368 10.66 20.17 10.12
C GLY A 368 9.42 19.44 9.58
N ALA A 369 8.75 20.02 8.58
CA ALA A 369 7.60 19.36 7.95
C ALA A 369 8.00 18.03 7.26
N ARG A 370 9.16 18.02 6.59
CA ARG A 370 9.69 16.79 5.99
C ARG A 370 10.08 15.75 7.03
N LEU A 371 10.71 16.16 8.13
CA LEU A 371 11.07 15.24 9.21
C LEU A 371 9.83 14.62 9.87
N LEU A 372 8.78 15.40 10.12
CA LEU A 372 7.51 14.90 10.65
C LEU A 372 6.84 13.90 9.69
N GLU A 373 6.83 14.24 8.41
CA GLU A 373 6.31 13.35 7.37
C GLU A 373 7.14 12.04 7.31
N GLN A 374 8.46 12.12 7.28
CA GLN A 374 9.34 10.94 7.27
C GLN A 374 9.19 10.08 8.53
N ALA A 375 9.06 10.69 9.71
CA ALA A 375 8.81 9.98 10.96
C ALA A 375 7.46 9.24 10.94
N ALA A 376 6.41 9.87 10.41
CA ALA A 376 5.11 9.21 10.24
C ALA A 376 5.16 8.05 9.23
N TYR A 377 6.01 8.14 8.20
CA TYR A 377 6.23 7.07 7.22
C TYR A 377 7.14 5.93 7.73
N ALA A 378 7.85 6.11 8.86
CA ALA A 378 8.72 5.08 9.40
C ALA A 378 7.98 3.77 9.71
N GLY A 379 6.71 3.85 10.15
CA GLY A 379 5.85 2.69 10.37
C GLY A 379 5.62 1.82 9.14
N HIS A 380 5.74 2.38 7.92
CA HIS A 380 5.54 1.62 6.67
C HIS A 380 6.68 0.62 6.37
N ALA A 381 7.85 0.88 6.91
CA ALA A 381 9.00 -0.04 6.79
C ALA A 381 9.00 -1.14 7.86
N LEU A 382 8.07 -1.09 8.82
CA LEU A 382 7.99 -2.03 9.92
C LEU A 382 6.94 -3.12 9.63
N PRO A 383 7.32 -4.40 9.60
CA PRO A 383 6.36 -5.50 9.56
C PRO A 383 5.42 -5.47 10.78
N GLY A 384 4.15 -5.84 10.59
CA GLY A 384 3.14 -5.82 11.65
C GLY A 384 3.55 -6.61 12.91
N ILE A 385 4.20 -7.76 12.72
CA ILE A 385 4.72 -8.59 13.82
C ILE A 385 5.77 -7.85 14.65
N THR A 386 6.64 -7.08 14.00
CA THR A 386 7.71 -6.31 14.65
C THR A 386 7.16 -5.16 15.48
N VAL A 387 6.17 -4.43 14.94
CA VAL A 387 5.48 -3.36 15.68
C VAL A 387 4.77 -3.94 16.90
N ALA A 388 4.04 -5.04 16.72
CA ALA A 388 3.31 -5.68 17.80
C ALA A 388 4.27 -6.17 18.90
N LEU A 389 5.34 -6.83 18.53
CA LEU A 389 6.34 -7.32 19.47
C LEU A 389 6.97 -6.19 20.30
N SER A 390 7.34 -5.10 19.63
CA SER A 390 7.87 -3.90 20.30
C SER A 390 6.87 -3.31 21.30
N LEU A 391 5.61 -3.19 20.90
CA LEU A 391 4.55 -2.65 21.78
C LEU A 391 4.22 -3.58 22.95
N VAL A 392 4.29 -4.91 22.75
CA VAL A 392 4.20 -5.88 23.87
C VAL A 392 5.30 -5.62 24.88
N PHE A 393 6.55 -5.54 24.44
CA PHE A 393 7.69 -5.31 25.34
C PHE A 393 7.58 -3.96 26.04
N PHE A 394 7.20 -2.91 25.31
CA PHE A 394 6.98 -1.59 25.88
C PHE A 394 5.87 -1.61 26.94
N ALA A 395 4.73 -2.22 26.63
CA ALA A 395 3.59 -2.27 27.54
C ALA A 395 3.91 -3.06 28.80
N VAL A 396 4.54 -4.23 28.68
CA VAL A 396 4.91 -5.05 29.83
C VAL A 396 5.87 -4.31 30.78
N ARG A 397 6.76 -3.44 30.24
CA ARG A 397 7.77 -2.75 31.05
C ARG A 397 7.30 -1.41 31.61
N TYR A 398 6.56 -0.62 30.82
CA TYR A 398 6.26 0.78 31.14
C TYR A 398 4.78 1.12 31.23
N ALA A 399 3.91 0.29 30.65
CA ALA A 399 2.48 0.56 30.57
C ALA A 399 1.67 -0.73 30.80
N TYR A 400 1.99 -1.47 31.85
CA TYR A 400 1.39 -2.78 32.15
C TYR A 400 -0.15 -2.78 32.13
N PRO A 401 -0.87 -1.72 32.61
CA PRO A 401 -2.33 -1.66 32.52
C PRO A 401 -2.88 -1.70 31.10
N LEU A 402 -2.06 -1.36 30.07
CA LEU A 402 -2.45 -1.45 28.66
C LEU A 402 -2.14 -2.83 28.05
N TYR A 403 -1.33 -3.65 28.70
CA TYR A 403 -0.97 -4.97 28.19
C TYR A 403 -2.19 -5.87 28.09
N GLN A 404 -2.38 -6.51 26.94
CA GLN A 404 -3.57 -7.30 26.60
C GLN A 404 -4.90 -6.52 26.75
N GLN A 405 -4.89 -5.24 26.39
CA GLN A 405 -6.09 -4.41 26.33
C GLN A 405 -6.30 -3.85 24.90
N LEU A 406 -7.56 -3.62 24.53
CA LEU A 406 -7.91 -3.09 23.21
C LEU A 406 -7.20 -1.78 22.83
N PRO A 407 -6.97 -0.81 23.75
CA PRO A 407 -6.24 0.41 23.41
C PRO A 407 -4.84 0.18 22.85
N LEU A 408 -4.13 -0.84 23.33
CA LEU A 408 -2.80 -1.18 22.81
C LEU A 408 -2.87 -1.73 21.39
N LEU A 409 -3.84 -2.58 21.09
CA LEU A 409 -4.10 -3.10 19.74
C LEU A 409 -4.51 -1.99 18.78
N ILE A 410 -5.41 -1.10 19.19
CA ILE A 410 -5.85 0.06 18.42
C ILE A 410 -4.67 1.00 18.14
N GLY A 411 -3.80 1.20 19.14
CA GLY A 411 -2.56 1.94 18.99
C GLY A 411 -1.60 1.31 17.98
N ALA A 412 -1.46 -0.02 17.97
CA ALA A 412 -0.65 -0.73 16.99
C ALA A 412 -1.17 -0.51 15.56
N TYR A 413 -2.48 -0.58 15.35
CA TYR A 413 -3.08 -0.28 14.06
C TYR A 413 -2.81 1.17 13.63
N ALA A 414 -2.89 2.11 14.59
CA ALA A 414 -2.58 3.49 14.30
C ALA A 414 -1.13 3.68 13.83
N VAL A 415 -0.16 3.02 14.45
CA VAL A 415 1.25 3.06 14.01
C VAL A 415 1.43 2.44 12.62
N LEU A 416 0.88 1.25 12.40
CA LEU A 416 1.04 0.50 11.16
C LEU A 416 0.46 1.23 9.95
N PHE A 417 -0.71 1.84 10.13
CA PHE A 417 -1.47 2.42 9.02
C PHE A 417 -1.41 3.95 8.96
N LEU A 418 -0.66 4.59 9.87
CA LEU A 418 -0.41 6.04 9.83
C LEU A 418 0.08 6.52 8.46
N PRO A 419 1.04 5.85 7.79
CA PRO A 419 1.50 6.27 6.47
C PRO A 419 0.39 6.36 5.42
N VAL A 420 -0.54 5.40 5.42
CA VAL A 420 -1.67 5.35 4.48
C VAL A 420 -2.60 6.53 4.69
N ALA A 421 -2.96 6.80 5.95
CA ALA A 421 -3.83 7.90 6.31
C ALA A 421 -3.17 9.28 6.08
N VAL A 422 -1.86 9.42 6.35
CA VAL A 422 -1.08 10.65 6.07
C VAL A 422 -1.03 10.91 4.56
N ALA A 423 -0.76 9.89 3.75
CA ALA A 423 -0.74 10.02 2.29
C ALA A 423 -2.11 10.47 1.74
N ALA A 424 -3.19 9.86 2.21
CA ALA A 424 -4.56 10.20 1.82
C ALA A 424 -4.94 11.63 2.26
N THR A 425 -4.66 11.99 3.51
CA THR A 425 -4.90 13.33 4.05
C THR A 425 -4.11 14.39 3.28
N ARG A 426 -2.82 14.15 3.04
CA ARG A 426 -1.97 15.05 2.26
C ARG A 426 -2.51 15.25 0.84
N ALA A 427 -2.90 14.18 0.16
CA ALA A 427 -3.48 14.24 -1.17
C ALA A 427 -4.79 15.03 -1.19
N ALA A 428 -5.68 14.81 -0.22
CA ALA A 428 -6.93 15.53 -0.07
C ALA A 428 -6.72 17.03 0.16
N VAL A 429 -5.81 17.39 1.06
CA VAL A 429 -5.46 18.80 1.35
C VAL A 429 -4.81 19.47 0.15
N LEU A 430 -3.97 18.78 -0.62
CA LEU A 430 -3.36 19.32 -1.85
C LEU A 430 -4.38 19.62 -2.95
N GLN A 431 -5.51 18.91 -2.98
CA GLN A 431 -6.61 19.16 -3.91
C GLN A 431 -7.45 20.38 -3.52
N ALA A 432 -7.48 20.76 -2.23
CA ALA A 432 -8.15 21.97 -1.78
C ALA A 432 -7.37 23.22 -2.25
N PRO A 433 -8.02 24.16 -3.00
CA PRO A 433 -7.34 25.33 -3.55
C PRO A 433 -6.78 26.25 -2.46
N PRO A 434 -5.47 26.54 -2.42
CA PRO A 434 -4.86 27.42 -1.41
C PRO A 434 -5.44 28.85 -1.43
N VAL A 435 -5.93 29.29 -2.58
CA VAL A 435 -6.53 30.62 -2.76
C VAL A 435 -7.71 30.85 -1.81
N LEU A 436 -8.52 29.82 -1.55
CA LEU A 436 -9.65 29.94 -0.62
C LEU A 436 -9.20 30.18 0.82
N GLU A 437 -8.07 29.59 1.21
CA GLU A 437 -7.45 29.85 2.52
C GLU A 437 -6.91 31.28 2.60
N ASP A 438 -6.32 31.79 1.50
CA ASP A 438 -5.77 33.16 1.45
C ASP A 438 -6.91 34.19 1.48
N VAL A 439 -8.03 33.96 0.80
CA VAL A 439 -9.25 34.78 0.89
C VAL A 439 -9.81 34.80 2.31
N ALA A 440 -9.92 33.65 2.97
CA ALA A 440 -10.39 33.61 4.36
C ALA A 440 -9.46 34.37 5.31
N ARG A 441 -8.13 34.31 5.10
CA ARG A 441 -7.15 35.09 5.87
C ARG A 441 -7.28 36.60 5.60
N SER A 442 -7.50 37.01 4.36
CA SER A 442 -7.71 38.43 4.01
C SER A 442 -8.98 39.01 4.64
N LEU A 443 -9.96 38.16 4.91
CA LEU A 443 -11.19 38.49 5.65
C LEU A 443 -11.01 38.45 7.19
N GLY A 444 -9.74 38.39 7.67
CA GLY A 444 -9.42 38.46 9.10
C GLY A 444 -9.61 37.14 9.87
N ARG A 445 -9.83 36.00 9.19
CA ARG A 445 -9.95 34.70 9.88
C ARG A 445 -8.61 34.24 10.42
N SER A 446 -8.61 33.79 11.68
CA SER A 446 -7.41 33.21 12.31
C SER A 446 -7.01 31.87 11.63
N PRO A 447 -5.74 31.45 11.71
CA PRO A 447 -5.27 30.20 11.08
C PRO A 447 -6.08 28.96 11.48
N LEU A 448 -6.49 28.86 12.73
CA LEU A 448 -7.32 27.75 13.22
C LEU A 448 -8.74 27.79 12.62
N ARG A 449 -9.30 28.99 12.47
CA ARG A 449 -10.61 29.17 11.87
C ARG A 449 -10.57 28.85 10.36
N VAL A 450 -9.52 29.26 9.64
CA VAL A 450 -9.29 28.87 8.24
C VAL A 450 -9.19 27.36 8.10
N LEU A 451 -8.42 26.70 8.99
CA LEU A 451 -8.30 25.24 8.98
C LEU A 451 -9.66 24.56 9.15
N ARG A 452 -10.46 24.99 10.16
CA ARG A 452 -11.74 24.36 10.50
C ARG A 452 -12.85 24.68 9.50
N GLU A 453 -12.92 25.92 8.99
CA GLU A 453 -14.03 26.40 8.15
C GLU A 453 -13.76 26.22 6.63
N VAL A 454 -12.49 26.09 6.22
CA VAL A 454 -12.10 26.01 4.80
C VAL A 454 -11.37 24.70 4.48
N THR A 455 -10.20 24.48 5.11
CA THR A 455 -9.33 23.38 4.71
C THR A 455 -9.94 22.02 5.03
N VAL A 456 -10.45 21.83 6.25
CA VAL A 456 -11.03 20.55 6.71
C VAL A 456 -12.29 20.19 5.92
N PRO A 457 -13.29 21.08 5.71
CA PRO A 457 -14.47 20.74 4.91
C PRO A 457 -14.15 20.38 3.47
N LEU A 458 -13.22 21.10 2.83
CA LEU A 458 -12.81 20.81 1.46
C LEU A 458 -12.02 19.50 1.31
N ALA A 459 -11.22 19.15 2.33
CA ALA A 459 -10.45 17.91 2.34
C ALA A 459 -11.28 16.70 2.85
N ALA A 460 -12.41 16.95 3.54
CA ALA A 460 -13.18 15.91 4.22
C ALA A 460 -13.55 14.70 3.36
N PRO A 461 -14.01 14.84 2.09
CA PRO A 461 -14.33 13.69 1.26
C PRO A 461 -13.10 12.80 0.99
N GLY A 462 -11.94 13.43 0.71
CA GLY A 462 -10.69 12.70 0.48
C GLY A 462 -10.13 12.05 1.76
N VAL A 463 -10.27 12.72 2.91
CA VAL A 463 -9.90 12.17 4.22
C VAL A 463 -10.80 11.00 4.58
N ALA A 464 -12.11 11.10 4.34
CA ALA A 464 -13.07 10.01 4.57
C ALA A 464 -12.76 8.79 3.69
N ALA A 465 -12.39 9.00 2.43
CA ALA A 465 -11.95 7.92 1.55
C ALA A 465 -10.64 7.26 2.08
N GLY A 466 -9.72 8.05 2.60
CA GLY A 466 -8.50 7.56 3.26
C GLY A 466 -8.80 6.76 4.52
N ALA A 467 -9.74 7.24 5.36
CA ALA A 467 -10.19 6.54 6.56
C ALA A 467 -10.86 5.19 6.22
N ALA A 468 -11.71 5.16 5.19
CA ALA A 468 -12.32 3.93 4.72
C ALA A 468 -11.28 2.92 4.19
N LEU A 469 -10.25 3.39 3.47
CA LEU A 469 -9.14 2.53 3.06
C LEU A 469 -8.38 1.98 4.27
N THR A 470 -8.09 2.82 5.26
CA THR A 470 -7.42 2.42 6.51
C THR A 470 -8.28 1.40 7.26
N PHE A 471 -9.59 1.58 7.33
CA PHE A 471 -10.52 0.63 7.93
C PHE A 471 -10.43 -0.76 7.27
N VAL A 472 -10.45 -0.83 5.93
CA VAL A 472 -10.33 -2.10 5.19
C VAL A 472 -9.00 -2.79 5.48
N VAL A 473 -7.91 -2.04 5.62
CA VAL A 473 -6.59 -2.63 5.93
C VAL A 473 -6.53 -3.11 7.37
N CYS A 474 -7.09 -2.34 8.33
CA CYS A 474 -7.21 -2.75 9.75
C CYS A 474 -8.01 -4.07 9.90
N MET A 475 -9.11 -4.23 9.17
CA MET A 475 -9.91 -5.46 9.22
C MET A 475 -9.13 -6.73 8.85
N LYS A 476 -8.15 -6.61 7.98
CA LYS A 476 -7.34 -7.71 7.47
C LYS A 476 -6.04 -7.92 8.25
N GLU A 477 -5.79 -7.10 9.27
CA GLU A 477 -4.55 -7.20 10.04
C GLU A 477 -4.58 -8.44 10.94
N LEU A 478 -3.60 -9.30 10.74
CA LEU A 478 -3.48 -10.57 11.47
C LEU A 478 -2.31 -10.59 12.47
N PRO A 479 -1.02 -10.32 12.07
CA PRO A 479 0.12 -10.51 12.95
C PRO A 479 0.10 -9.63 14.19
N ALA A 480 -0.26 -8.36 14.09
CA ALA A 480 -0.36 -7.48 15.25
C ALA A 480 -1.53 -7.90 16.15
N THR A 481 -2.66 -8.29 15.55
CA THR A 481 -3.83 -8.76 16.30
C THR A 481 -3.53 -10.01 17.10
N LEU A 482 -2.82 -10.99 16.54
CA LEU A 482 -2.46 -12.23 17.22
C LEU A 482 -1.61 -12.01 18.49
N LEU A 483 -0.74 -10.99 18.49
CA LEU A 483 0.15 -10.71 19.61
C LEU A 483 -0.46 -9.78 20.66
N LEU A 484 -1.35 -8.86 20.26
CA LEU A 484 -1.81 -7.76 21.12
C LEU A 484 -3.27 -7.88 21.56
N ARG A 485 -4.04 -8.78 20.95
CA ARG A 485 -5.45 -8.96 21.33
C ARG A 485 -5.59 -9.38 22.80
N PRO A 486 -6.60 -8.88 23.53
CA PRO A 486 -6.94 -9.39 24.85
C PRO A 486 -7.31 -10.88 24.79
N THR A 487 -7.08 -11.57 25.89
CA THR A 487 -7.51 -12.97 26.02
C THR A 487 -9.04 -13.06 25.91
N GLY A 488 -9.53 -13.98 25.10
CA GLY A 488 -10.96 -14.16 24.84
C GLY A 488 -11.55 -13.25 23.76
N VAL A 489 -10.79 -12.27 23.24
CA VAL A 489 -11.21 -11.39 22.15
C VAL A 489 -10.69 -11.95 20.82
N ASP A 490 -11.59 -12.36 19.94
CA ASP A 490 -11.26 -12.91 18.65
C ASP A 490 -11.79 -12.03 17.51
N THR A 491 -11.00 -11.89 16.45
CA THR A 491 -11.42 -11.29 15.17
C THR A 491 -11.61 -12.40 14.13
N LEU A 492 -12.26 -12.08 13.02
CA LEU A 492 -12.41 -13.01 11.90
C LEU A 492 -11.04 -13.53 11.40
N ALA A 493 -10.04 -12.65 11.35
CA ALA A 493 -8.68 -13.01 10.94
C ALA A 493 -8.03 -14.00 11.92
N THR A 494 -8.15 -13.77 13.23
CA THR A 494 -7.55 -14.65 14.26
C THR A 494 -8.27 -15.99 14.36
N ARG A 495 -9.58 -16.03 14.24
CA ARG A 495 -10.36 -17.28 14.18
C ARG A 495 -9.98 -18.09 12.95
N LEU A 496 -10.02 -17.48 11.77
CA LEU A 496 -9.58 -18.14 10.54
C LEU A 496 -8.18 -18.76 10.69
N TRP A 497 -7.22 -17.99 11.23
CA TRP A 497 -5.86 -18.48 11.42
C TRP A 497 -5.77 -19.64 12.40
N THR A 498 -6.50 -19.58 13.51
CA THR A 498 -6.53 -20.65 14.53
C THR A 498 -7.13 -21.94 13.98
N GLU A 499 -8.31 -21.85 13.34
CA GLU A 499 -9.00 -23.01 12.76
C GLU A 499 -8.20 -23.65 11.60
N THR A 500 -7.56 -22.82 10.78
CA THR A 500 -6.68 -23.33 9.71
C THR A 500 -5.43 -23.99 10.28
N GLY A 501 -4.86 -23.44 11.35
CA GLY A 501 -3.68 -23.99 12.03
C GLY A 501 -3.93 -25.35 12.65
N SER A 502 -5.14 -25.63 13.14
CA SER A 502 -5.58 -26.93 13.67
C SER A 502 -5.98 -27.93 12.56
N GLY A 503 -6.02 -27.51 11.29
CA GLY A 503 -6.49 -28.34 10.16
C GLY A 503 -7.99 -28.38 9.99
N SER A 504 -8.76 -27.59 10.75
CA SER A 504 -10.23 -27.53 10.71
C SER A 504 -10.70 -26.61 9.58
N PHE A 505 -10.47 -26.99 8.31
CA PHE A 505 -10.75 -26.14 7.15
C PHE A 505 -12.24 -25.77 7.01
N ALA A 506 -13.16 -26.68 7.37
CA ALA A 506 -14.59 -26.42 7.36
C ALA A 506 -15.00 -25.37 8.39
N ALA A 507 -14.41 -25.40 9.60
CA ALA A 507 -14.64 -24.40 10.63
C ALA A 507 -14.03 -23.03 10.29
N ALA A 508 -12.92 -23.01 9.54
CA ALA A 508 -12.24 -21.80 9.09
C ALA A 508 -13.01 -21.06 7.98
N ALA A 509 -13.72 -21.79 7.11
CA ALA A 509 -14.34 -21.22 5.90
C ALA A 509 -15.39 -20.11 6.17
N PRO A 510 -16.28 -20.18 7.18
CA PRO A 510 -17.22 -19.09 7.49
C PRO A 510 -16.53 -17.78 7.86
N TYR A 511 -15.44 -17.84 8.63
CA TYR A 511 -14.67 -16.67 9.02
C TYR A 511 -13.97 -16.02 7.83
N ALA A 512 -13.42 -16.83 6.91
CA ALA A 512 -12.81 -16.36 5.67
C ALA A 512 -13.84 -15.69 4.76
N ALA A 513 -15.00 -16.31 4.58
CA ALA A 513 -16.09 -15.77 3.76
C ALA A 513 -16.62 -14.44 4.33
N ALA A 514 -16.89 -14.38 5.64
CA ALA A 514 -17.33 -13.16 6.31
C ALA A 514 -16.29 -12.02 6.16
N LEU A 515 -15.00 -12.33 6.32
CA LEU A 515 -13.93 -11.34 6.18
C LEU A 515 -13.86 -10.76 4.76
N ILE A 516 -13.97 -11.61 3.72
CA ILE A 516 -13.98 -11.15 2.32
C ILE A 516 -15.23 -10.30 2.06
N LEU A 517 -16.39 -10.74 2.48
CA LEU A 517 -17.66 -10.00 2.27
C LEU A 517 -17.63 -8.63 2.94
N LEU A 518 -17.20 -8.58 4.21
CA LEU A 518 -17.08 -7.32 4.95
C LEU A 518 -16.03 -6.37 4.35
N ALA A 519 -14.93 -6.90 3.81
CA ALA A 519 -13.91 -6.08 3.15
C ALA A 519 -14.34 -5.63 1.74
N ALA A 520 -15.18 -6.40 1.05
CA ALA A 520 -15.64 -6.07 -0.29
C ALA A 520 -16.56 -4.84 -0.33
N VAL A 521 -17.43 -4.67 0.67
CA VAL A 521 -18.41 -3.58 0.72
C VAL A 521 -17.73 -2.20 0.74
N PRO A 522 -16.82 -1.87 1.68
CA PRO A 522 -16.13 -0.58 1.67
C PRO A 522 -15.26 -0.40 0.42
N SER A 523 -14.63 -1.48 -0.07
CA SER A 523 -13.80 -1.44 -1.28
C SER A 523 -14.62 -1.09 -2.52
N TYR A 524 -15.83 -1.63 -2.65
CA TYR A 524 -16.75 -1.31 -3.73
C TYR A 524 -17.24 0.15 -3.67
N LEU A 525 -17.61 0.63 -2.48
CA LEU A 525 -18.05 2.02 -2.27
C LEU A 525 -16.95 3.01 -2.62
N LEU A 526 -15.70 2.74 -2.25
CA LEU A 526 -14.54 3.54 -2.63
C LEU A 526 -14.28 3.55 -4.14
N GLY A 527 -14.56 2.43 -4.83
CA GLY A 527 -14.44 2.32 -6.29
C GLY A 527 -15.45 3.20 -7.05
N ARG A 528 -16.70 3.28 -6.58
CA ARG A 528 -17.78 4.06 -7.23
C ARG A 528 -17.52 5.57 -7.23
N HIS A 529 -16.82 6.10 -6.25
CA HIS A 529 -16.49 7.54 -6.18
C HIS A 529 -15.35 7.96 -7.11
N ARG A 530 -14.73 7.03 -7.84
CA ARG A 530 -13.63 7.29 -8.79
C ARG A 530 -14.04 7.17 -10.27
N THR A 531 -15.26 6.74 -10.57
CA THR A 531 -15.86 6.71 -11.92
C THR A 531 -16.83 7.86 -12.10
#